data_f507881613b1599f9027e61500b47cfa
#
_entry.id   f507881613b1599f9027e61500b47cfa
#
_cell.length_a   1.000
_cell.length_b   1.000
_cell.length_c   1.000
_cell.angle_alpha   90.00
_cell.angle_beta   90.00
_cell.angle_gamma   90.00
#
_symmetry.space_group_name_H-M   'P 1'
#
loop_
_entity.id
_entity.type
_entity.pdbx_description
1 polymer ?
#
loop_
_entity_poly.entity_id
_entity_poly.type
_entity_poly.pdbx_seq_one_letter_code
_entity_poly.pdbx_strand_id
1 'polypeptide(L)'
;MNKKLISAFLTVIMLFSLCTCVSFAETKSDPAQGEHSVEKREFTLYLKDPSVTAEKPLPLFFVDGIGDLPYMEIGDFVSVLCMLCREMNADRNYDIDMDEQYPVVTLTRESGYMVSLDFEEDFISFMDYTAFMHNSEDSTLLDLLSISCDDGENNPLLFLRDKEKSFDRYGDVKKIDLALYGIDIFYIDGHYYIPLQTLNDIFFYPAMQIGLLYNGEAVFFASSAELYDSDTGELTLLGELYNSVPPRQRSDELADYSYNELCLVLDLLYGLKEPHDISGFRQIFWEIGFDEALSGNDPFDADQALRQFVENYLDDLHSGFIAFSPLVGPQEVEEIAGSATRKMVENFGQYKSVRYDVIGGDVPGYEEVGNTAYITFDNFDIFSGDARDYYNWHEAGDFPEDTLGLITYAHEQITREDSPIENVVLDLSCNTGGTADAAVFVLCWFLGDAQISLKDMASGALSTAVYRADINLDGNLITETASRTGIFTV
;
A
#
# COMPACT_ATOMS: atom_id res chain seq x y z
N MET A 1 -14.28 -47.60 0.32
CA MET A 1 -13.94 -47.21 1.68
C MET A 1 -15.19 -46.69 2.38
N ASN A 2 -15.50 -47.21 3.53
CA ASN A 2 -16.83 -47.10 4.15
C ASN A 2 -17.02 -45.71 4.78
N LYS A 3 -18.12 -44.98 4.44
CA LYS A 3 -18.41 -43.64 4.94
C LYS A 3 -18.34 -43.49 6.49
N LYS A 4 -18.55 -44.59 7.20
CA LYS A 4 -18.41 -44.65 8.68
C LYS A 4 -16.94 -44.57 9.15
N LEU A 5 -15.97 -45.02 8.34
CA LEU A 5 -14.53 -44.90 8.67
C LEU A 5 -14.01 -43.48 8.46
N ILE A 6 -14.53 -42.77 7.46
CA ILE A 6 -14.15 -41.38 7.17
C ILE A 6 -14.68 -40.44 8.27
N SER A 7 -15.92 -40.69 8.77
CA SER A 7 -16.51 -39.92 9.87
C SER A 7 -15.77 -40.15 11.19
N ALA A 8 -15.30 -41.38 11.48
CA ALA A 8 -14.52 -41.67 12.67
C ALA A 8 -13.12 -41.05 12.61
N PHE A 9 -12.51 -40.98 11.41
CA PHE A 9 -11.18 -40.37 11.23
C PHE A 9 -11.24 -38.83 11.37
N LEU A 10 -12.29 -38.20 10.84
CA LEU A 10 -12.52 -36.76 11.03
C LEU A 10 -12.84 -36.38 12.48
N THR A 11 -13.56 -37.24 13.20
CA THR A 11 -13.88 -37.01 14.64
C THR A 11 -12.63 -37.14 15.52
N VAL A 12 -11.71 -38.05 15.17
CA VAL A 12 -10.43 -38.21 15.87
C VAL A 12 -9.48 -37.04 15.59
N ILE A 13 -9.46 -36.51 14.37
CA ILE A 13 -8.67 -35.31 14.05
C ILE A 13 -9.23 -34.08 14.77
N MET A 14 -10.54 -33.90 14.86
CA MET A 14 -11.15 -32.81 15.66
C MET A 14 -10.88 -32.96 17.17
N LEU A 15 -10.83 -34.18 17.69
CA LEU A 15 -10.52 -34.42 19.11
C LEU A 15 -9.03 -34.20 19.42
N PHE A 16 -8.11 -34.45 18.46
CA PHE A 16 -6.71 -34.15 18.65
C PHE A 16 -6.37 -32.66 18.52
N SER A 17 -7.11 -31.88 17.72
CA SER A 17 -6.98 -30.42 17.67
C SER A 17 -7.55 -29.71 18.89
N LEU A 18 -8.42 -30.37 19.66
CA LEU A 18 -8.96 -29.83 20.92
C LEU A 18 -8.14 -30.22 22.17
N CYS A 19 -7.19 -31.15 22.04
CA CYS A 19 -6.38 -31.62 23.18
C CYS A 19 -4.96 -31.03 23.25
N THR A 20 -4.57 -30.15 22.32
CA THR A 20 -3.26 -29.47 22.37
C THR A 20 -3.33 -28.03 22.90
N CYS A 21 -4.49 -27.58 23.36
CA CYS A 21 -4.63 -26.35 24.16
C CYS A 21 -4.82 -26.70 25.65
N VAL A 22 -3.91 -27.53 26.23
CA VAL A 22 -3.60 -27.42 27.64
C VAL A 22 -2.47 -26.40 27.72
N SER A 23 -2.81 -25.15 27.67
CA SER A 23 -2.04 -24.07 28.22
C SER A 23 -1.76 -24.46 29.68
N PHE A 24 -0.51 -24.71 30.01
CA PHE A 24 -0.06 -24.47 31.35
C PHE A 24 -0.17 -22.95 31.51
N ALA A 25 -1.32 -22.51 32.03
CA ALA A 25 -1.37 -21.26 32.74
C ALA A 25 -0.40 -21.43 33.92
N GLU A 26 0.84 -21.09 33.74
CA GLU A 26 1.58 -20.49 34.84
C GLU A 26 0.69 -19.31 35.26
N THR A 27 0.11 -19.39 36.41
CA THR A 27 -0.38 -18.24 37.12
C THR A 27 0.82 -17.30 37.23
N LYS A 28 0.99 -16.40 36.23
CA LYS A 28 1.77 -15.18 36.44
C LYS A 28 1.13 -14.56 37.66
N SER A 29 1.83 -14.61 38.80
CA SER A 29 1.57 -13.72 39.93
C SER A 29 1.36 -12.35 39.29
N ASP A 30 0.38 -11.58 39.81
CA ASP A 30 0.25 -10.15 39.50
C ASP A 30 1.63 -9.62 39.15
N PRO A 31 1.88 -9.14 37.90
CA PRO A 31 3.12 -8.49 37.66
C PRO A 31 3.16 -7.42 38.74
N ALA A 32 4.10 -7.58 39.67
CA ALA A 32 4.38 -6.52 40.61
C ALA A 32 4.47 -5.31 39.68
N GLN A 33 3.55 -4.34 39.86
CA GLN A 33 3.62 -3.05 39.22
C GLN A 33 5.06 -2.59 39.45
N GLY A 34 5.96 -2.99 38.53
CA GLY A 34 7.29 -2.43 38.47
C GLY A 34 6.97 -0.95 38.22
N GLU A 35 7.41 -0.10 39.14
CA GLU A 35 7.19 1.33 39.08
C GLU A 35 7.89 1.87 37.83
N HIS A 36 7.34 1.57 36.63
CA HIS A 36 7.74 2.25 35.41
C HIS A 36 7.21 3.67 35.54
N SER A 37 8.07 4.63 35.55
CA SER A 37 7.71 6.02 35.42
C SER A 37 7.67 6.40 33.95
N VAL A 38 6.80 7.33 33.59
CA VAL A 38 6.64 7.82 32.23
C VAL A 38 7.03 9.30 32.20
N GLU A 39 7.98 9.65 31.35
CA GLU A 39 8.35 11.04 31.07
C GLU A 39 7.60 11.53 29.83
N LYS A 40 6.79 12.58 29.99
CA LYS A 40 6.14 13.28 28.87
C LYS A 40 7.08 14.36 28.33
N ARG A 41 7.27 14.38 27.00
CA ARG A 41 8.00 15.43 26.28
C ARG A 41 7.14 15.94 25.13
N GLU A 42 7.17 17.25 24.87
CA GLU A 42 6.46 17.89 23.76
C GLU A 42 7.39 18.03 22.57
N PHE A 43 6.94 17.58 21.40
CA PHE A 43 7.64 17.68 20.13
C PHE A 43 6.85 18.50 19.13
N THR A 44 7.52 19.04 18.11
CA THR A 44 6.84 19.67 16.98
C THR A 44 6.45 18.60 15.98
N LEU A 45 5.18 18.57 15.62
CA LEU A 45 4.66 17.80 14.47
C LEU A 45 4.64 18.71 13.25
N TYR A 46 5.45 18.36 12.25
CA TYR A 46 5.45 19.00 10.93
C TYR A 46 4.50 18.24 10.00
N LEU A 47 3.59 18.98 9.36
CA LEU A 47 2.61 18.44 8.40
C LEU A 47 2.98 18.89 6.99
N LYS A 48 3.40 18.00 6.10
CA LYS A 48 3.78 18.29 4.71
C LYS A 48 4.93 19.33 4.58
N ASP A 49 4.72 20.41 3.81
CA ASP A 49 5.74 21.44 3.57
C ASP A 49 5.80 22.47 4.73
N PRO A 50 6.97 22.67 5.39
CA PRO A 50 7.12 23.61 6.48
C PRO A 50 6.84 25.07 6.09
N SER A 51 6.89 25.44 4.80
CA SER A 51 6.55 26.79 4.33
C SER A 51 5.05 27.10 4.37
N VAL A 52 4.21 26.09 4.52
CA VAL A 52 2.75 26.16 4.50
C VAL A 52 2.12 25.65 5.80
N THR A 53 2.93 25.16 6.76
CA THR A 53 2.45 24.28 7.82
C THR A 53 2.01 24.95 9.10
N ALA A 54 0.95 24.40 9.66
CA ALA A 54 0.69 24.47 11.07
C ALA A 54 1.64 23.52 11.82
N GLU A 55 2.62 24.07 12.51
CA GLU A 55 3.33 23.35 13.56
C GLU A 55 2.35 23.04 14.68
N LYS A 56 2.21 21.77 15.04
CA LYS A 56 1.36 21.36 16.15
C LYS A 56 2.22 20.70 17.24
N PRO A 57 1.98 20.99 18.52
CA PRO A 57 2.64 20.24 19.58
C PRO A 57 2.10 18.79 19.57
N LEU A 58 3.01 17.84 19.65
CA LEU A 58 2.71 16.42 19.80
C LEU A 58 3.39 15.90 21.06
N PRO A 59 2.65 15.44 22.07
CA PRO A 59 3.24 14.79 23.21
C PRO A 59 3.72 13.38 22.85
N LEU A 60 4.95 13.06 23.20
CA LEU A 60 5.49 11.71 23.21
C LEU A 60 5.89 11.34 24.63
N PHE A 61 5.86 10.05 24.90
CA PHE A 61 6.09 9.50 26.23
C PHE A 61 7.27 8.53 26.20
N PHE A 62 8.08 8.56 27.22
CA PHE A 62 9.27 7.72 27.36
C PHE A 62 9.14 6.93 28.65
N VAL A 63 9.14 5.60 28.54
CA VAL A 63 9.00 4.69 29.67
C VAL A 63 10.37 4.42 30.28
N ASP A 64 10.49 4.56 31.60
CA ASP A 64 11.76 4.32 32.30
C ASP A 64 12.21 2.86 32.13
N GLY A 65 13.48 2.69 31.77
CA GLY A 65 14.08 1.38 31.50
C GLY A 65 13.93 0.88 30.05
N ILE A 66 13.24 1.62 29.17
CA ILE A 66 13.05 1.28 27.74
C ILE A 66 13.90 2.17 26.82
N GLY A 67 14.84 2.92 27.35
CA GLY A 67 15.73 3.77 26.56
C GLY A 67 15.04 4.99 25.97
N ASP A 68 15.39 5.32 24.71
CA ASP A 68 14.90 6.49 23.99
C ASP A 68 13.77 6.17 22.97
N LEU A 69 13.06 5.06 23.17
CA LEU A 69 11.92 4.67 22.37
C LEU A 69 10.69 5.55 22.67
N PRO A 70 10.12 6.26 21.67
CA PRO A 70 8.95 7.09 21.87
C PRO A 70 7.67 6.28 21.86
N TYR A 71 6.78 6.58 22.79
CA TYR A 71 5.42 6.05 22.88
C TYR A 71 4.41 7.17 22.66
N MET A 72 3.21 6.81 22.19
CA MET A 72 2.01 7.67 22.23
C MET A 72 1.00 7.10 23.22
N GLU A 73 0.29 8.00 23.88
CA GLU A 73 -0.91 7.65 24.63
C GLU A 73 -2.07 7.42 23.65
N ILE A 74 -2.92 6.42 23.91
CA ILE A 74 -3.93 5.95 22.93
C ILE A 74 -4.96 7.03 22.57
N GLY A 75 -5.32 7.93 23.50
CA GLY A 75 -6.24 9.04 23.23
C GLY A 75 -5.59 10.12 22.36
N ASP A 76 -4.31 10.40 22.55
CA ASP A 76 -3.53 11.29 21.68
C ASP A 76 -3.42 10.69 20.27
N PHE A 77 -3.16 9.38 20.19
CA PHE A 77 -3.12 8.66 18.91
C PHE A 77 -4.43 8.78 18.14
N VAL A 78 -5.58 8.47 18.75
CA VAL A 78 -6.89 8.57 18.11
C VAL A 78 -7.16 10.00 17.63
N SER A 79 -6.81 10.99 18.47
CA SER A 79 -6.98 12.41 18.12
C SER A 79 -6.15 12.81 16.90
N VAL A 80 -4.88 12.36 16.83
CA VAL A 80 -3.96 12.64 15.71
C VAL A 80 -4.42 11.92 14.45
N LEU A 81 -4.79 10.65 14.54
CA LEU A 81 -5.27 9.87 13.41
C LEU A 81 -6.51 10.51 12.78
N CYS A 82 -7.52 10.83 13.58
CA CYS A 82 -8.74 11.50 13.11
C CYS A 82 -8.45 12.88 12.49
N MET A 83 -7.54 13.65 13.11
CA MET A 83 -7.13 14.95 12.60
C MET A 83 -6.45 14.82 11.21
N LEU A 84 -5.47 13.94 11.08
CA LEU A 84 -4.70 13.77 9.85
C LEU A 84 -5.58 13.24 8.70
N CYS A 85 -6.46 12.30 8.97
CA CYS A 85 -7.40 11.79 7.97
C CYS A 85 -8.34 12.89 7.45
N ARG A 86 -8.80 13.80 8.31
CA ARG A 86 -9.63 14.95 7.91
C ARG A 86 -8.83 15.99 7.11
N GLU A 87 -7.58 16.26 7.47
CA GLU A 87 -6.73 17.23 6.74
C GLU A 87 -6.37 16.73 5.33
N MET A 88 -6.19 15.42 5.16
CA MET A 88 -5.91 14.84 3.85
C MET A 88 -7.11 14.81 2.93
N ASN A 89 -8.32 14.68 3.47
CA ASN A 89 -9.54 14.67 2.68
C ASN A 89 -10.70 15.20 3.53
N ALA A 90 -11.08 16.46 3.28
CA ALA A 90 -12.13 17.16 4.04
C ALA A 90 -13.50 16.46 3.98
N ASP A 91 -13.74 15.61 2.97
CA ASP A 91 -14.98 14.86 2.80
C ASP A 91 -14.97 13.50 3.51
N ARG A 92 -13.87 13.12 4.14
CA ARG A 92 -13.74 11.84 4.85
C ARG A 92 -14.02 12.01 6.34
N ASN A 93 -15.12 11.43 6.79
CA ASN A 93 -15.37 11.25 8.21
C ASN A 93 -14.54 10.05 8.70
N TYR A 94 -13.51 10.37 9.48
CA TYR A 94 -12.74 9.36 10.18
C TYR A 94 -12.93 9.58 11.68
N ASP A 95 -14.08 9.13 12.19
CA ASP A 95 -14.41 9.22 13.60
C ASP A 95 -14.22 7.86 14.27
N ILE A 96 -13.60 7.87 15.44
CA ILE A 96 -13.32 6.69 16.24
C ILE A 96 -13.85 6.94 17.64
N ASP A 97 -14.76 6.07 18.07
CA ASP A 97 -15.18 5.96 19.46
C ASP A 97 -14.21 5.05 20.23
N MET A 98 -13.80 5.47 21.41
CA MET A 98 -12.88 4.73 22.29
C MET A 98 -13.57 4.29 23.57
N ASP A 99 -13.52 2.99 23.88
CA ASP A 99 -13.97 2.39 25.12
C ASP A 99 -12.78 1.77 25.86
N GLU A 100 -12.51 2.27 27.05
CA GLU A 100 -11.39 1.87 27.87
C GLU A 100 -11.88 0.97 29.02
N GLN A 101 -11.57 -0.31 28.95
CA GLN A 101 -11.82 -1.28 30.04
C GLN A 101 -10.58 -2.13 30.24
N TYR A 102 -9.70 -1.71 31.14
CA TYR A 102 -8.48 -2.50 31.43
C TYR A 102 -8.80 -4.00 31.59
N PRO A 103 -8.04 -4.89 30.95
CA PRO A 103 -6.79 -4.62 30.19
C PRO A 103 -7.01 -4.19 28.74
N VAL A 104 -8.24 -4.09 28.24
CA VAL A 104 -8.55 -3.90 26.81
C VAL A 104 -9.04 -2.49 26.53
N VAL A 105 -8.48 -1.89 25.51
CA VAL A 105 -9.04 -0.69 24.85
C VAL A 105 -9.65 -1.11 23.51
N THR A 106 -10.89 -0.68 23.26
CA THR A 106 -11.58 -0.95 22.01
C THR A 106 -11.79 0.37 21.25
N LEU A 107 -11.35 0.40 20.01
CA LEU A 107 -11.57 1.51 19.08
C LEU A 107 -12.62 1.08 18.06
N THR A 108 -13.69 1.85 17.93
CA THR A 108 -14.80 1.56 17.01
C THR A 108 -14.96 2.70 16.00
N ARG A 109 -14.91 2.34 14.72
CA ARG A 109 -15.20 3.26 13.62
C ARG A 109 -16.70 3.53 13.52
N GLU A 110 -17.08 4.68 12.92
CA GLU A 110 -18.47 5.00 12.56
C GLU A 110 -19.15 3.91 11.72
N SER A 111 -18.40 3.16 10.92
CA SER A 111 -18.86 1.99 10.16
C SER A 111 -19.15 0.75 11.01
N GLY A 112 -18.82 0.79 12.32
CA GLY A 112 -18.98 -0.32 13.24
C GLY A 112 -17.84 -1.33 13.26
N TYR A 113 -16.78 -1.18 12.45
CA TYR A 113 -15.59 -2.01 12.55
C TYR A 113 -14.76 -1.64 13.76
N MET A 114 -14.19 -2.68 14.41
CA MET A 114 -13.52 -2.53 15.68
C MET A 114 -12.11 -3.10 15.65
N VAL A 115 -11.25 -2.48 16.45
CA VAL A 115 -9.96 -3.03 16.86
C VAL A 115 -9.89 -3.01 18.39
N SER A 116 -9.39 -4.08 18.98
CA SER A 116 -9.15 -4.21 20.40
C SER A 116 -7.66 -4.36 20.67
N LEU A 117 -7.17 -3.61 21.65
CA LEU A 117 -5.78 -3.61 22.09
C LEU A 117 -5.77 -4.14 23.53
N ASP A 118 -5.05 -5.23 23.77
CA ASP A 118 -4.93 -5.86 25.09
C ASP A 118 -3.55 -5.55 25.66
N PHE A 119 -3.55 -4.79 26.75
CA PHE A 119 -2.37 -4.27 27.43
C PHE A 119 -1.84 -5.20 28.54
N GLU A 120 -2.44 -6.37 28.73
CA GLU A 120 -1.93 -7.42 29.60
C GLU A 120 -1.22 -8.52 28.79
N GLU A 121 -1.73 -8.80 27.59
CA GLU A 121 -1.24 -9.87 26.74
C GLU A 121 -0.49 -9.35 25.49
N ASP A 122 -0.28 -8.05 25.38
CA ASP A 122 0.44 -7.38 24.29
C ASP A 122 -0.04 -7.81 22.89
N PHE A 123 -1.33 -7.70 22.62
CA PHE A 123 -1.82 -7.97 21.29
C PHE A 123 -2.85 -6.96 20.76
N ILE A 124 -2.94 -6.87 19.43
CA ILE A 124 -3.93 -6.07 18.71
C ILE A 124 -4.83 -7.04 17.91
N SER A 125 -6.14 -6.89 18.02
CA SER A 125 -7.10 -7.72 17.30
C SER A 125 -8.08 -6.89 16.50
N PHE A 126 -8.00 -6.97 15.20
CA PHE A 126 -8.94 -6.34 14.26
C PHE A 126 -10.09 -7.30 13.96
N MET A 127 -11.32 -6.79 13.99
CA MET A 127 -12.49 -7.50 13.47
C MET A 127 -12.35 -7.76 11.97
N ASP A 128 -11.93 -6.74 11.22
CA ASP A 128 -11.51 -6.78 9.83
C ASP A 128 -10.49 -5.65 9.64
N TYR A 129 -9.23 -6.01 9.35
CA TYR A 129 -8.14 -5.03 9.24
C TYR A 129 -8.39 -4.03 8.11
N THR A 130 -8.69 -4.54 6.93
CA THR A 130 -8.89 -3.70 5.74
C THR A 130 -10.08 -2.77 5.92
N ALA A 131 -11.21 -3.27 6.41
CA ALA A 131 -12.41 -2.47 6.62
C ALA A 131 -12.23 -1.40 7.71
N PHE A 132 -11.45 -1.69 8.76
CA PHE A 132 -11.10 -0.69 9.78
C PHE A 132 -10.22 0.42 9.21
N MET A 133 -9.28 0.08 8.32
CA MET A 133 -8.33 1.04 7.74
C MET A 133 -8.93 1.91 6.64
N HIS A 134 -9.99 1.46 5.95
CA HIS A 134 -10.66 2.26 4.92
C HIS A 134 -11.36 3.50 5.49
N ASN A 135 -11.35 4.56 4.70
CA ASN A 135 -11.78 5.89 5.16
C ASN A 135 -13.28 6.13 5.11
N SER A 136 -14.06 5.30 4.42
CA SER A 136 -15.53 5.39 4.34
C SER A 136 -16.14 4.03 4.04
N GLU A 137 -17.46 3.89 4.24
CA GLU A 137 -18.20 2.68 3.88
C GLU A 137 -18.14 2.37 2.36
N ASP A 138 -17.93 3.40 1.54
CA ASP A 138 -17.81 3.29 0.07
C ASP A 138 -16.36 3.10 -0.39
N SER A 139 -15.37 3.24 0.50
CA SER A 139 -13.95 3.07 0.18
C SER A 139 -13.57 1.60 0.18
N THR A 140 -12.88 1.17 -0.87
CA THR A 140 -12.41 -0.21 -1.02
C THR A 140 -10.98 -0.22 -1.57
N LEU A 141 -10.34 -1.39 -1.55
CA LEU A 141 -9.06 -1.62 -2.23
C LEU A 141 -9.08 -1.29 -3.73
N LEU A 142 -10.28 -1.09 -4.29
CA LEU A 142 -10.50 -0.81 -5.70
C LEU A 142 -10.56 0.68 -6.04
N ASP A 143 -10.34 1.57 -5.07
CA ASP A 143 -10.20 3.01 -5.33
C ASP A 143 -8.82 3.29 -5.96
N LEU A 144 -8.50 2.52 -7.02
CA LEU A 144 -7.26 2.62 -7.78
C LEU A 144 -7.36 3.60 -8.95
N LEU A 145 -8.59 3.92 -9.37
CA LEU A 145 -8.79 4.84 -10.47
C LEU A 145 -8.53 6.27 -10.00
N SER A 146 -7.61 6.96 -10.67
CA SER A 146 -7.28 8.37 -10.40
C SER A 146 -8.24 9.32 -11.10
N ILE A 147 -8.84 8.92 -12.22
CA ILE A 147 -9.91 9.66 -12.88
C ILE A 147 -11.23 9.38 -12.15
N SER A 148 -11.90 10.44 -11.70
CA SER A 148 -13.14 10.32 -10.93
C SER A 148 -14.20 9.50 -11.65
N CYS A 149 -14.80 8.59 -10.92
CA CYS A 149 -16.01 7.85 -11.33
C CYS A 149 -17.29 8.47 -10.76
N ASP A 150 -17.21 9.63 -10.09
CA ASP A 150 -18.35 10.28 -9.45
C ASP A 150 -19.12 11.16 -10.43
N ASP A 151 -20.45 11.00 -10.40
CA ASP A 151 -21.42 11.77 -11.17
C ASP A 151 -21.76 13.13 -10.53
N GLY A 152 -20.78 13.91 -10.15
CA GLY A 152 -21.05 15.30 -9.79
C GLY A 152 -21.91 15.95 -10.89
N GLU A 153 -23.04 16.60 -10.53
CA GLU A 153 -24.14 17.05 -11.41
C GLU A 153 -23.72 17.81 -12.71
N ASN A 154 -22.45 18.01 -12.98
CA ASN A 154 -21.93 18.76 -14.12
C ASN A 154 -20.64 18.22 -14.75
N ASN A 155 -20.17 17.03 -14.40
CA ASN A 155 -18.96 16.46 -14.96
C ASN A 155 -19.26 15.27 -15.89
N PRO A 156 -18.69 15.21 -17.09
CA PRO A 156 -18.74 14.00 -17.90
C PRO A 156 -18.07 12.86 -17.17
N LEU A 157 -18.68 11.67 -17.22
CA LEU A 157 -18.13 10.45 -16.64
C LEU A 157 -17.33 9.72 -17.69
N LEU A 158 -16.01 9.62 -17.50
CA LEU A 158 -15.19 8.75 -18.34
C LEU A 158 -15.34 7.28 -17.91
N PHE A 159 -15.53 7.03 -16.62
CA PHE A 159 -15.76 5.70 -16.06
C PHE A 159 -17.02 5.69 -15.16
N LEU A 160 -17.65 4.52 -15.08
CA LEU A 160 -18.69 4.21 -14.11
C LEU A 160 -18.39 2.87 -13.45
N ARG A 161 -18.29 2.86 -12.13
CA ARG A 161 -18.27 1.64 -11.33
C ARG A 161 -19.71 1.13 -11.17
N ASP A 162 -19.96 -0.10 -11.63
CA ASP A 162 -21.26 -0.75 -11.49
C ASP A 162 -21.40 -1.33 -10.08
N LYS A 163 -21.98 -0.55 -9.17
CA LYS A 163 -22.16 -0.93 -7.76
C LYS A 163 -23.04 -2.18 -7.58
N GLU A 164 -23.96 -2.47 -8.50
CA GLU A 164 -24.82 -3.66 -8.42
C GLU A 164 -24.06 -4.95 -8.74
N LYS A 165 -23.00 -4.87 -9.55
CA LYS A 165 -22.14 -6.01 -9.90
C LYS A 165 -20.89 -6.12 -9.03
N SER A 166 -20.58 -5.07 -8.30
CA SER A 166 -19.44 -5.07 -7.37
C SER A 166 -19.81 -5.78 -6.08
N PHE A 167 -18.84 -6.49 -5.49
CA PHE A 167 -19.01 -7.08 -4.18
C PHE A 167 -17.69 -7.10 -3.42
N ASP A 168 -17.79 -7.09 -2.09
CA ASP A 168 -16.68 -7.20 -1.18
C ASP A 168 -16.89 -8.43 -0.29
N ARG A 169 -15.83 -9.21 -0.13
CA ARG A 169 -15.75 -10.23 0.89
C ARG A 169 -15.02 -9.65 2.08
N TYR A 170 -15.66 -9.66 3.24
CA TYR A 170 -15.03 -9.22 4.48
C TYR A 170 -13.80 -10.06 4.81
N GLY A 171 -12.84 -9.42 5.45
CA GLY A 171 -11.65 -10.07 5.96
C GLY A 171 -11.95 -10.94 7.18
N ASP A 172 -11.01 -11.82 7.48
CA ASP A 172 -11.03 -12.61 8.70
C ASP A 172 -10.50 -11.75 9.88
N VAL A 173 -10.86 -12.16 11.10
CA VAL A 173 -10.29 -11.55 12.30
C VAL A 173 -8.77 -11.66 12.28
N LYS A 174 -8.09 -10.51 12.33
CA LYS A 174 -6.64 -10.45 12.34
C LYS A 174 -6.14 -10.17 13.74
N LYS A 175 -5.36 -11.10 14.28
CA LYS A 175 -4.63 -10.92 15.53
C LYS A 175 -3.16 -10.65 15.24
N ILE A 176 -2.63 -9.63 15.87
CA ILE A 176 -1.23 -9.24 15.85
C ILE A 176 -0.71 -9.42 17.28
N ASP A 177 0.12 -10.42 17.46
CA ASP A 177 0.71 -10.76 18.76
C ASP A 177 2.05 -10.04 18.88
N LEU A 178 2.04 -8.89 19.56
CA LEU A 178 3.21 -8.04 19.76
C LEU A 178 4.25 -8.73 20.67
N ALA A 179 3.79 -9.53 21.63
CA ALA A 179 4.68 -10.26 22.53
C ALA A 179 5.58 -11.26 21.80
N LEU A 180 5.12 -11.86 20.66
CA LEU A 180 5.96 -12.74 19.83
C LEU A 180 7.15 -12.01 19.20
N TYR A 181 7.05 -10.69 19.06
CA TYR A 181 8.10 -9.83 18.54
C TYR A 181 8.86 -9.09 19.65
N GLY A 182 8.48 -9.30 20.94
CA GLY A 182 9.10 -8.58 22.06
C GLY A 182 8.79 -7.09 22.05
N ILE A 183 7.58 -6.72 21.59
CA ILE A 183 7.08 -5.36 21.59
C ILE A 183 6.06 -5.23 22.70
N ASP A 184 6.40 -4.43 23.70
CA ASP A 184 5.54 -4.22 24.87
C ASP A 184 4.67 -2.96 24.70
N ILE A 185 3.41 -3.06 25.11
CA ILE A 185 2.49 -1.94 25.27
C ILE A 185 2.12 -1.80 26.76
N PHE A 186 1.99 -0.58 27.25
CA PHE A 186 1.92 -0.35 28.69
C PHE A 186 0.64 0.30 29.16
N TYR A 187 0.13 -0.19 30.31
CA TYR A 187 -0.85 0.52 31.11
C TYR A 187 -0.17 1.01 32.40
N ILE A 188 0.02 2.34 32.51
CA ILE A 188 0.73 2.98 33.62
C ILE A 188 -0.09 4.16 34.12
N ASP A 189 -0.37 4.22 35.41
CA ASP A 189 -1.07 5.33 36.08
C ASP A 189 -2.43 5.70 35.46
N GLY A 190 -3.15 4.71 34.90
CA GLY A 190 -4.46 4.94 34.25
C GLY A 190 -4.41 5.32 32.79
N HIS A 191 -3.23 5.26 32.14
CA HIS A 191 -3.02 5.61 30.75
C HIS A 191 -2.43 4.45 29.96
N TYR A 192 -2.70 4.41 28.65
CA TYR A 192 -2.34 3.34 27.73
C TYR A 192 -1.32 3.83 26.70
N TYR A 193 -0.15 3.20 26.63
CA TYR A 193 0.98 3.63 25.82
C TYR A 193 1.39 2.58 24.80
N ILE A 194 1.55 2.99 23.55
CA ILE A 194 1.98 2.13 22.45
C ILE A 194 3.19 2.79 21.77
N PRO A 195 4.21 2.02 21.31
CA PRO A 195 5.32 2.60 20.56
C PRO A 195 4.83 3.37 19.33
N LEU A 196 5.38 4.57 19.12
CA LEU A 196 5.00 5.45 18.01
C LEU A 196 5.13 4.74 16.65
N GLN A 197 6.22 4.00 16.45
CA GLN A 197 6.47 3.31 15.18
C GLN A 197 5.46 2.18 14.95
N THR A 198 5.08 1.40 15.99
CA THR A 198 4.04 0.37 15.88
C THR A 198 2.69 0.98 15.46
N LEU A 199 2.32 2.13 16.03
CA LEU A 199 1.13 2.85 15.61
C LEU A 199 1.23 3.36 14.17
N ASN A 200 2.43 3.85 13.78
CA ASN A 200 2.70 4.29 12.42
C ASN A 200 2.49 3.15 11.42
N ASP A 201 3.13 2.03 11.65
CA ASP A 201 3.21 0.93 10.69
C ASP A 201 1.91 0.13 10.60
N ILE A 202 1.15 0.04 11.70
CA ILE A 202 -0.11 -0.70 11.73
C ILE A 202 -1.30 0.18 11.34
N PHE A 203 -1.30 1.49 11.66
CA PHE A 203 -2.47 2.33 11.49
C PHE A 203 -2.25 3.51 10.54
N PHE A 204 -1.22 4.35 10.73
CA PHE A 204 -1.08 5.57 9.94
C PHE A 204 -0.69 5.28 8.49
N TYR A 205 0.40 4.55 8.28
CA TYR A 205 0.91 4.29 6.95
C TYR A 205 -0.06 3.47 6.08
N PRO A 206 -0.68 2.38 6.56
CA PRO A 206 -1.65 1.65 5.77
C PRO A 206 -2.93 2.45 5.44
N ALA A 207 -3.36 3.34 6.34
CA ALA A 207 -4.56 4.15 6.12
C ALA A 207 -4.33 5.31 5.12
N MET A 208 -3.13 5.89 5.09
CA MET A 208 -2.86 7.15 4.42
C MET A 208 -1.72 7.11 3.40
N GLN A 209 -0.89 6.05 3.41
CA GLN A 209 0.37 5.94 2.65
C GLN A 209 1.37 7.07 2.98
N ILE A 210 1.19 7.70 4.14
CA ILE A 210 2.04 8.73 4.70
C ILE A 210 2.28 8.35 6.16
N GLY A 211 3.52 8.45 6.62
CA GLY A 211 3.92 8.02 7.95
C GLY A 211 4.18 9.15 8.93
N LEU A 212 4.15 8.82 10.21
CA LEU A 212 4.70 9.63 11.29
C LEU A 212 6.15 9.23 11.51
N LEU A 213 7.08 10.05 11.08
CA LEU A 213 8.51 9.80 11.14
C LEU A 213 9.12 10.60 12.30
N TYR A 214 9.85 9.93 13.17
CA TYR A 214 10.52 10.56 14.32
C TYR A 214 12.03 10.57 14.14
N ASN A 215 12.66 11.76 14.24
CA ASN A 215 14.11 11.90 14.11
C ASN A 215 14.86 12.10 15.44
N GLY A 216 14.15 12.07 16.56
CA GLY A 216 14.71 12.33 17.90
C GLY A 216 14.51 13.76 18.40
N GLU A 217 14.17 14.72 17.52
CA GLU A 217 13.92 16.13 17.86
C GLU A 217 12.53 16.62 17.45
N ALA A 218 11.94 15.99 16.43
CA ALA A 218 10.62 16.34 15.91
C ALA A 218 9.93 15.12 15.30
N VAL A 219 8.64 15.26 15.00
CA VAL A 219 7.82 14.28 14.28
C VAL A 219 7.38 14.88 12.96
N PHE A 220 7.42 14.10 11.89
CA PHE A 220 7.09 14.51 10.53
C PHE A 220 5.99 13.63 9.99
N PHE A 221 4.92 14.23 9.53
CA PHE A 221 3.89 13.52 8.75
C PHE A 221 4.24 13.66 7.28
N ALA A 222 4.96 12.67 6.76
CA ALA A 222 5.53 12.72 5.43
C ALA A 222 5.66 11.33 4.79
N SER A 223 5.66 11.29 3.46
CA SER A 223 6.12 10.18 2.64
C SER A 223 7.48 10.53 2.00
N SER A 224 8.02 9.64 1.20
CA SER A 224 9.23 9.93 0.42
C SER A 224 9.06 11.13 -0.52
N ALA A 225 7.86 11.33 -1.07
CA ALA A 225 7.57 12.44 -2.00
C ALA A 225 7.60 13.81 -1.33
N GLU A 226 7.36 13.88 -0.01
CA GLU A 226 7.50 15.13 0.74
C GLU A 226 8.93 15.34 1.24
N LEU A 227 9.72 14.28 1.38
CA LEU A 227 11.13 14.40 1.83
C LEU A 227 12.11 14.62 0.69
N TYR A 228 11.80 14.14 -0.51
CA TYR A 228 12.66 14.22 -1.68
C TYR A 228 11.91 14.83 -2.86
N ASP A 229 12.58 15.70 -3.60
CA ASP A 229 12.08 16.22 -4.87
C ASP A 229 12.08 15.10 -5.91
N SER A 230 10.93 14.84 -6.53
CA SER A 230 10.73 13.71 -7.45
C SER A 230 11.53 13.84 -8.75
N ASP A 231 11.87 15.06 -9.16
CA ASP A 231 12.55 15.33 -10.44
C ASP A 231 14.06 15.29 -10.28
N THR A 232 14.57 15.75 -9.14
CA THR A 232 16.01 15.88 -8.89
C THR A 232 16.57 14.84 -7.94
N GLY A 233 15.71 14.22 -7.09
CA GLY A 233 16.12 13.34 -6.00
C GLY A 233 16.77 14.08 -4.83
N GLU A 234 16.79 15.42 -4.85
CA GLU A 234 17.34 16.23 -3.77
C GLU A 234 16.38 16.33 -2.59
N LEU A 235 16.92 16.61 -1.39
CA LEU A 235 16.09 16.83 -0.22
C LEU A 235 15.24 18.10 -0.38
N THR A 236 13.97 17.99 -0.02
CA THR A 236 13.11 19.16 0.19
C THR A 236 13.49 19.85 1.50
N LEU A 237 12.91 21.02 1.78
CA LEU A 237 13.08 21.68 3.08
C LEU A 237 12.63 20.77 4.24
N LEU A 238 11.56 19.99 4.07
CA LEU A 238 11.11 19.01 5.06
C LEU A 238 12.13 17.88 5.22
N GLY A 239 12.69 17.40 4.12
CA GLY A 239 13.76 16.40 4.11
C GLY A 239 15.04 16.89 4.78
N GLU A 240 15.42 18.17 4.56
CA GLU A 240 16.55 18.80 5.26
C GLU A 240 16.31 18.86 6.78
N LEU A 241 15.10 19.23 7.22
CA LEU A 241 14.75 19.25 8.64
C LEU A 241 14.74 17.84 9.24
N TYR A 242 14.21 16.86 8.53
CA TYR A 242 14.20 15.46 8.99
C TYR A 242 15.62 14.93 9.18
N ASN A 243 16.55 15.29 8.30
CA ASN A 243 17.96 14.88 8.35
C ASN A 243 18.88 15.85 9.13
N SER A 244 18.32 16.86 9.82
CA SER A 244 19.12 17.88 10.53
C SER A 244 19.77 17.38 11.82
N VAL A 245 19.37 16.21 12.32
CA VAL A 245 19.91 15.64 13.56
C VAL A 245 21.35 15.13 13.36
N PRO A 246 22.24 15.30 14.36
CA PRO A 246 23.58 14.74 14.26
C PRO A 246 23.55 13.21 14.19
N PRO A 247 24.40 12.60 13.34
CA PRO A 247 24.56 11.14 13.30
C PRO A 247 24.89 10.58 14.69
N ARG A 248 24.26 9.49 15.06
CA ARG A 248 24.46 8.81 16.34
C ARG A 248 24.12 7.34 16.27
N GLN A 249 24.70 6.57 17.19
CA GLN A 249 24.33 5.17 17.40
C GLN A 249 22.92 5.06 17.99
N ARG A 250 22.26 3.95 17.71
CA ARG A 250 21.02 3.55 18.40
C ARG A 250 21.37 3.02 19.79
N SER A 251 20.48 3.20 20.77
CA SER A 251 20.57 2.44 22.02
C SER A 251 20.30 0.95 21.77
N ASP A 252 20.66 0.08 22.70
CA ASP A 252 20.40 -1.36 22.57
C ASP A 252 18.89 -1.61 22.43
N GLU A 253 18.09 -0.92 23.25
CA GLU A 253 16.62 -1.06 23.25
C GLU A 253 16.01 -0.57 21.92
N LEU A 254 16.50 0.55 21.37
CA LEU A 254 16.02 1.06 20.08
C LEU A 254 16.43 0.13 18.93
N ALA A 255 17.62 -0.45 18.98
CA ALA A 255 18.09 -1.39 17.96
C ALA A 255 17.29 -2.69 17.98
N ASP A 256 17.08 -3.28 19.16
CA ASP A 256 16.26 -4.46 19.35
C ASP A 256 14.81 -4.24 18.91
N TYR A 257 14.23 -3.12 19.35
CA TYR A 257 12.86 -2.75 18.95
C TYR A 257 12.75 -2.57 17.43
N SER A 258 13.68 -1.81 16.81
CA SER A 258 13.64 -1.57 15.35
C SER A 258 13.70 -2.86 14.53
N TYR A 259 14.53 -3.82 14.96
CA TYR A 259 14.62 -5.13 14.33
C TYR A 259 13.33 -5.94 14.49
N ASN A 260 12.77 -5.93 15.68
CA ASN A 260 11.53 -6.63 16.00
C ASN A 260 10.34 -6.06 15.25
N GLU A 261 10.22 -4.73 15.20
CA GLU A 261 9.19 -4.02 14.45
C GLU A 261 9.30 -4.30 12.94
N LEU A 262 10.52 -4.26 12.38
CA LEU A 262 10.76 -4.63 10.98
C LEU A 262 10.27 -6.05 10.69
N CYS A 263 10.57 -7.02 11.55
CA CYS A 263 10.08 -8.38 11.40
C CYS A 263 8.55 -8.46 11.47
N LEU A 264 7.93 -7.77 12.42
CA LEU A 264 6.47 -7.70 12.57
C LEU A 264 5.81 -7.16 11.29
N VAL A 265 6.27 -6.00 10.82
CA VAL A 265 5.67 -5.29 9.67
C VAL A 265 5.79 -6.12 8.39
N LEU A 266 6.97 -6.68 8.12
CA LEU A 266 7.17 -7.54 6.96
C LEU A 266 6.36 -8.84 7.05
N ASP A 267 6.27 -9.46 8.23
CA ASP A 267 5.43 -10.63 8.44
C ASP A 267 3.94 -10.36 8.29
N LEU A 268 3.50 -9.14 8.59
CA LEU A 268 2.10 -8.72 8.50
C LEU A 268 1.72 -8.23 7.10
N LEU A 269 2.54 -7.35 6.49
CA LEU A 269 2.16 -6.52 5.36
C LEU A 269 2.85 -6.88 4.04
N TYR A 270 3.96 -7.63 4.04
CA TYR A 270 4.61 -7.99 2.78
C TYR A 270 3.76 -8.95 1.96
N GLY A 271 3.19 -8.45 0.86
CA GLY A 271 2.20 -9.16 0.05
C GLY A 271 2.73 -10.34 -0.75
N LEU A 272 4.05 -10.41 -1.03
CA LEU A 272 4.67 -11.46 -1.84
C LEU A 272 5.36 -12.55 -0.99
N LYS A 273 4.99 -12.67 0.29
CA LYS A 273 5.56 -13.64 1.22
C LYS A 273 5.38 -15.10 0.75
N GLU A 274 4.17 -15.47 0.32
CA GLU A 274 3.89 -16.81 -0.22
C GLU A 274 4.64 -17.11 -1.52
N PRO A 275 4.65 -16.22 -2.54
CA PRO A 275 5.43 -16.42 -3.76
C PRO A 275 6.94 -16.60 -3.53
N HIS A 276 7.50 -15.95 -2.50
CA HIS A 276 8.89 -16.08 -2.12
C HIS A 276 9.18 -17.25 -1.15
N ASP A 277 8.17 -18.04 -0.79
CA ASP A 277 8.29 -19.17 0.17
C ASP A 277 8.83 -18.72 1.55
N ILE A 278 8.48 -17.50 1.97
CA ILE A 278 8.93 -16.91 3.24
C ILE A 278 7.95 -17.31 4.35
N SER A 279 8.42 -18.05 5.35
CA SER A 279 7.64 -18.41 6.54
C SER A 279 7.66 -17.33 7.62
N GLY A 280 8.74 -16.58 7.75
CA GLY A 280 8.92 -15.48 8.68
C GLY A 280 10.24 -14.76 8.46
N PHE A 281 10.23 -13.42 8.59
CA PHE A 281 11.38 -12.61 8.22
C PHE A 281 12.54 -12.71 9.20
N ARG A 282 12.29 -12.95 10.49
CA ARG A 282 13.36 -13.21 11.48
C ARG A 282 14.22 -14.40 11.09
N GLN A 283 13.60 -15.49 10.58
CA GLN A 283 14.33 -16.65 10.09
C GLN A 283 15.15 -16.32 8.83
N ILE A 284 14.55 -15.57 7.89
CA ILE A 284 15.24 -15.19 6.66
C ILE A 284 16.45 -14.30 6.97
N PHE A 285 16.31 -13.28 7.81
CA PHE A 285 17.43 -12.41 8.18
C PHE A 285 18.59 -13.18 8.80
N TRP A 286 18.29 -14.17 9.66
CA TRP A 286 19.29 -15.05 10.22
C TRP A 286 19.95 -15.95 9.15
N GLU A 287 19.18 -16.54 8.24
CA GLU A 287 19.69 -17.41 7.18
C GLU A 287 20.60 -16.69 6.19
N ILE A 288 20.30 -15.43 5.88
CA ILE A 288 21.13 -14.61 4.97
C ILE A 288 22.21 -13.80 5.69
N GLY A 289 22.24 -13.84 7.02
CA GLY A 289 23.29 -13.22 7.85
C GLY A 289 23.11 -11.70 8.01
N PHE A 290 21.89 -11.17 7.96
CA PHE A 290 21.58 -9.76 8.14
C PHE A 290 21.08 -9.41 9.54
N ASP A 291 20.76 -10.41 10.36
CA ASP A 291 20.23 -10.24 11.70
C ASP A 291 21.16 -9.41 12.61
N GLU A 292 22.47 -9.66 12.62
CA GLU A 292 23.43 -8.90 13.42
C GLU A 292 23.51 -7.41 13.02
N ALA A 293 23.44 -7.09 11.72
CA ALA A 293 23.49 -5.73 11.25
C ALA A 293 22.16 -5.00 11.53
N LEU A 294 21.01 -5.66 11.28
CA LEU A 294 19.70 -5.09 11.49
C LEU A 294 19.39 -4.82 12.97
N SER A 295 19.83 -5.71 13.89
CA SER A 295 19.67 -5.54 15.33
C SER A 295 20.83 -4.82 16.02
N GLY A 296 21.89 -4.42 15.29
CA GLY A 296 23.05 -3.73 15.81
C GLY A 296 22.80 -2.25 16.10
N ASN A 297 23.71 -1.63 16.88
CA ASN A 297 23.59 -0.22 17.26
C ASN A 297 23.98 0.76 16.16
N ASP A 298 24.71 0.31 15.13
CA ASP A 298 25.08 1.18 14.01
C ASP A 298 23.92 1.33 13.02
N PRO A 299 23.29 2.51 12.92
CA PRO A 299 22.18 2.72 12.01
C PRO A 299 22.59 2.62 10.54
N PHE A 300 23.85 2.90 10.20
CA PHE A 300 24.34 2.78 8.83
C PHE A 300 24.43 1.33 8.38
N ASP A 301 24.99 0.45 9.23
CA ASP A 301 25.08 -0.98 8.94
C ASP A 301 23.67 -1.59 8.80
N ALA A 302 22.73 -1.17 9.66
CA ALA A 302 21.34 -1.64 9.58
C ALA A 302 20.64 -1.19 8.28
N ASP A 303 20.79 0.08 7.92
CA ASP A 303 20.20 0.62 6.69
C ASP A 303 20.82 -0.02 5.44
N GLN A 304 22.13 -0.28 5.43
CA GLN A 304 22.78 -1.00 4.33
C GLN A 304 22.31 -2.46 4.22
N ALA A 305 22.11 -3.15 5.34
CA ALA A 305 21.59 -4.51 5.34
C ALA A 305 20.14 -4.54 4.82
N LEU A 306 19.27 -3.61 5.29
CA LEU A 306 17.90 -3.49 4.81
C LEU A 306 17.85 -3.18 3.31
N ARG A 307 18.68 -2.25 2.84
CA ARG A 307 18.78 -1.91 1.42
C ARG A 307 19.19 -3.12 0.58
N GLN A 308 20.25 -3.83 0.99
CA GLN A 308 20.68 -5.04 0.28
C GLN A 308 19.62 -6.14 0.31
N PHE A 309 18.89 -6.26 1.41
CA PHE A 309 17.79 -7.20 1.51
C PHE A 309 16.68 -6.89 0.48
N VAL A 310 16.22 -5.66 0.43
CA VAL A 310 15.16 -5.23 -0.50
C VAL A 310 15.63 -5.37 -1.95
N GLU A 311 16.78 -4.81 -2.30
CA GLU A 311 17.27 -4.71 -3.67
C GLU A 311 17.78 -6.03 -4.25
N ASN A 312 18.37 -6.89 -3.43
CA ASN A 312 19.03 -8.12 -3.92
C ASN A 312 18.33 -9.40 -3.49
N TYR A 313 17.68 -9.44 -2.33
CA TYR A 313 17.02 -10.65 -1.84
C TYR A 313 15.55 -10.70 -2.27
N LEU A 314 14.78 -9.65 -1.99
CA LEU A 314 13.41 -9.54 -2.48
C LEU A 314 13.41 -9.40 -4.01
N ASP A 315 14.25 -8.51 -4.53
CA ASP A 315 14.48 -8.29 -5.97
C ASP A 315 13.17 -8.26 -6.77
N ASP A 316 12.18 -7.59 -6.22
CA ASP A 316 10.92 -7.31 -6.88
C ASP A 316 10.82 -5.81 -7.22
N LEU A 317 9.99 -5.46 -8.21
CA LEU A 317 9.90 -4.09 -8.70
C LEU A 317 8.99 -3.17 -7.87
N HIS A 318 8.36 -3.71 -6.83
CA HIS A 318 7.41 -2.97 -5.99
C HIS A 318 7.89 -2.78 -4.55
N SER A 319 9.05 -3.37 -4.21
CA SER A 319 9.72 -3.15 -2.94
C SER A 319 10.97 -2.30 -3.16
N GLY A 320 11.12 -1.23 -2.40
CA GLY A 320 12.24 -0.30 -2.52
C GLY A 320 12.78 0.16 -1.17
N PHE A 321 14.05 0.47 -1.11
CA PHE A 321 14.65 1.18 -0.01
C PHE A 321 14.50 2.69 -0.26
N ILE A 322 13.70 3.35 0.58
CA ILE A 322 13.29 4.74 0.33
C ILE A 322 14.37 5.74 0.74
N ALA A 323 14.93 5.59 1.96
CA ALA A 323 15.89 6.52 2.53
C ALA A 323 16.70 5.89 3.67
N PHE A 324 17.89 6.43 3.92
CA PHE A 324 18.61 6.13 5.15
C PHE A 324 17.93 6.75 6.37
N SER A 325 18.15 6.13 7.52
CA SER A 325 17.73 6.66 8.82
C SER A 325 18.29 8.06 9.05
N PRO A 326 17.54 8.99 9.65
CA PRO A 326 18.06 10.33 9.99
C PRO A 326 19.26 10.25 10.95
N LEU A 327 19.41 9.14 11.66
CA LEU A 327 20.55 8.91 12.56
C LEU A 327 21.88 8.67 11.84
N VAL A 328 21.85 8.36 10.54
CA VAL A 328 23.04 8.17 9.69
C VAL A 328 23.56 9.50 9.15
N GLY A 329 22.66 10.46 8.95
CA GLY A 329 22.93 11.69 8.20
C GLY A 329 22.90 11.49 6.69
N PRO A 330 23.08 12.56 5.91
CA PRO A 330 23.01 12.49 4.45
C PRO A 330 24.04 11.51 3.86
N GLN A 331 23.56 10.58 3.02
CA GLN A 331 24.40 9.61 2.31
C GLN A 331 24.14 9.70 0.81
N GLU A 332 25.20 9.47 0.01
CA GLU A 332 25.04 9.20 -1.40
C GLU A 332 24.55 7.74 -1.57
N VAL A 333 23.42 7.55 -2.24
CA VAL A 333 22.84 6.25 -2.49
C VAL A 333 23.26 5.82 -3.89
N GLU A 334 24.16 4.83 -3.99
CA GLU A 334 24.40 4.16 -5.29
C GLU A 334 23.18 3.32 -5.66
N GLU A 335 22.76 3.38 -6.92
CA GLU A 335 21.71 2.53 -7.44
C GLU A 335 22.17 1.08 -7.44
N ILE A 336 21.45 0.22 -6.71
CA ILE A 336 21.67 -1.22 -6.66
C ILE A 336 20.42 -1.87 -7.24
N ALA A 337 20.59 -2.68 -8.27
CA ALA A 337 19.49 -3.49 -8.80
C ALA A 337 19.80 -4.96 -8.63
N GLY A 338 18.82 -5.75 -8.22
CA GLY A 338 18.94 -7.19 -8.12
C GLY A 338 19.11 -7.88 -9.49
N SER A 339 19.36 -9.16 -9.45
CA SER A 339 19.65 -9.93 -10.68
C SER A 339 18.42 -10.12 -11.57
N ALA A 340 17.23 -10.27 -10.96
CA ALA A 340 15.97 -10.41 -11.70
C ALA A 340 15.58 -9.10 -12.35
N THR A 341 15.65 -8.00 -11.60
CA THR A 341 15.39 -6.64 -12.11
C THR A 341 16.32 -6.30 -13.28
N ARG A 342 17.62 -6.49 -13.13
CA ARG A 342 18.59 -6.26 -14.23
C ARG A 342 18.25 -7.08 -15.47
N LYS A 343 18.00 -8.39 -15.30
CA LYS A 343 17.67 -9.28 -16.42
C LYS A 343 16.37 -8.87 -17.11
N MET A 344 15.40 -8.39 -16.36
CA MET A 344 14.15 -7.88 -16.92
C MET A 344 14.41 -6.64 -17.78
N VAL A 345 15.14 -5.63 -17.27
CA VAL A 345 15.50 -4.41 -18.01
C VAL A 345 16.27 -4.75 -19.29
N GLU A 346 17.25 -5.67 -19.20
CA GLU A 346 18.00 -6.15 -20.36
C GLU A 346 17.08 -6.82 -21.39
N ASN A 347 16.15 -7.67 -20.97
CA ASN A 347 15.20 -8.34 -21.86
C ASN A 347 14.29 -7.34 -22.56
N PHE A 348 13.74 -6.36 -21.85
CA PHE A 348 12.91 -5.30 -22.46
C PHE A 348 13.71 -4.48 -23.49
N GLY A 349 14.96 -4.13 -23.18
CA GLY A 349 15.84 -3.46 -24.11
C GLY A 349 16.08 -4.28 -25.39
N GLN A 350 16.28 -5.60 -25.24
CA GLN A 350 16.42 -6.51 -26.39
C GLN A 350 15.13 -6.63 -27.20
N TYR A 351 13.96 -6.76 -26.56
CA TYR A 351 12.68 -6.84 -27.25
C TYR A 351 12.39 -5.56 -28.03
N LYS A 352 12.61 -4.39 -27.44
CA LYS A 352 12.48 -3.10 -28.13
C LYS A 352 13.43 -3.01 -29.35
N SER A 353 14.69 -3.45 -29.23
CA SER A 353 15.65 -3.46 -30.32
C SER A 353 15.20 -4.39 -31.44
N VAL A 354 14.77 -5.62 -31.12
CA VAL A 354 14.29 -6.58 -32.12
C VAL A 354 13.04 -6.05 -32.82
N ARG A 355 12.10 -5.49 -32.08
CA ARG A 355 10.89 -4.88 -32.64
C ARG A 355 11.25 -3.73 -33.62
N TYR A 356 12.15 -2.83 -33.22
CA TYR A 356 12.65 -1.75 -34.09
C TYR A 356 13.28 -2.28 -35.36
N ASP A 357 14.14 -3.29 -35.27
CA ASP A 357 14.84 -3.89 -36.43
C ASP A 357 13.86 -4.57 -37.39
N VAL A 358 12.85 -5.29 -36.86
CA VAL A 358 11.85 -6.01 -37.67
C VAL A 358 10.93 -5.04 -38.41
N ILE A 359 10.53 -3.96 -37.78
CA ILE A 359 9.64 -2.94 -38.36
C ILE A 359 10.42 -1.96 -39.24
N GLY A 360 11.71 -1.77 -38.95
CA GLY A 360 12.60 -0.87 -39.70
C GLY A 360 12.50 0.59 -39.23
N GLY A 361 12.10 0.82 -38.00
CA GLY A 361 11.98 2.13 -37.39
C GLY A 361 11.13 2.14 -36.10
N ASP A 362 10.74 3.33 -35.69
CA ASP A 362 9.84 3.50 -34.58
C ASP A 362 8.46 2.87 -34.89
N VAL A 363 7.87 2.24 -33.86
CA VAL A 363 6.59 1.57 -34.01
C VAL A 363 5.48 2.62 -33.89
N PRO A 364 4.60 2.76 -34.90
CA PRO A 364 3.45 3.64 -34.76
C PRO A 364 2.48 3.09 -33.69
N GLY A 365 1.87 3.99 -32.91
CA GLY A 365 0.84 3.61 -31.94
C GLY A 365 -0.35 2.91 -32.59
N TYR A 366 -0.72 3.35 -33.83
CA TYR A 366 -1.77 2.76 -34.63
C TYR A 366 -1.32 2.60 -36.07
N GLU A 367 -1.55 1.41 -36.67
CA GLU A 367 -1.28 1.12 -38.07
C GLU A 367 -2.31 0.13 -38.64
N GLU A 368 -2.72 0.33 -39.90
CA GLU A 368 -3.58 -0.60 -40.63
C GLU A 368 -2.78 -1.34 -41.71
N VAL A 369 -2.82 -2.66 -41.68
CA VAL A 369 -2.23 -3.52 -42.70
C VAL A 369 -3.28 -4.48 -43.23
N GLY A 370 -3.78 -4.21 -44.44
CA GLY A 370 -4.88 -4.98 -45.03
C GLY A 370 -6.18 -4.81 -44.25
N ASN A 371 -6.67 -5.90 -43.66
CA ASN A 371 -7.87 -5.91 -42.83
C ASN A 371 -7.56 -6.02 -41.32
N THR A 372 -6.33 -5.69 -40.91
CA THR A 372 -5.88 -5.78 -39.52
C THR A 372 -5.38 -4.43 -39.04
N ALA A 373 -5.87 -3.98 -37.91
CA ALA A 373 -5.38 -2.84 -37.14
C ALA A 373 -4.40 -3.33 -36.07
N TYR A 374 -3.24 -2.69 -36.01
CA TYR A 374 -2.21 -2.89 -34.99
C TYR A 374 -2.22 -1.71 -34.05
N ILE A 375 -2.29 -1.96 -32.76
CA ILE A 375 -2.24 -0.96 -31.69
C ILE A 375 -1.09 -1.34 -30.77
N THR A 376 -0.12 -0.45 -30.63
CA THR A 376 1.11 -0.71 -29.88
C THR A 376 1.38 0.42 -28.91
N PHE A 377 1.59 0.09 -27.63
CA PHE A 377 2.06 1.04 -26.62
C PHE A 377 2.85 0.32 -25.52
N ASP A 378 3.83 1.03 -24.98
CA ASP A 378 4.80 0.48 -24.04
C ASP A 378 4.48 0.78 -22.57
N ASN A 379 3.54 1.72 -22.31
CA ASN A 379 3.04 2.04 -20.98
C ASN A 379 1.53 2.28 -21.02
N PHE A 380 0.85 2.05 -19.90
CA PHE A 380 -0.52 2.51 -19.68
C PHE A 380 -0.48 3.92 -19.09
N ASP A 381 -0.50 4.92 -19.94
CA ASP A 381 -0.35 6.32 -19.57
C ASP A 381 -1.67 7.08 -19.66
N ILE A 382 -1.83 8.08 -18.80
CA ILE A 382 -2.88 9.12 -18.86
C ILE A 382 -2.25 10.49 -18.65
N PHE A 383 -2.69 11.51 -19.41
CA PHE A 383 -2.15 12.86 -19.29
C PHE A 383 -2.93 13.74 -18.31
N SER A 384 -4.18 13.43 -18.07
CA SER A 384 -5.00 14.18 -17.12
C SER A 384 -5.84 13.26 -16.24
N GLY A 385 -5.93 13.59 -14.95
CA GLY A 385 -6.90 12.99 -14.02
C GLY A 385 -8.31 13.61 -14.13
N ASP A 386 -8.50 14.65 -14.94
CA ASP A 386 -9.80 15.28 -15.16
C ASP A 386 -10.44 14.75 -16.46
N ALA A 387 -11.55 14.02 -16.33
CA ALA A 387 -12.29 13.49 -17.48
C ALA A 387 -12.68 14.55 -18.51
N ARG A 388 -12.96 15.79 -18.07
CA ARG A 388 -13.34 16.89 -18.96
C ARG A 388 -12.28 17.21 -20.00
N ASP A 389 -11.01 17.02 -19.70
CA ASP A 389 -9.93 17.30 -20.63
C ASP A 389 -10.01 16.37 -21.85
N TYR A 390 -10.32 15.08 -21.65
CA TYR A 390 -10.48 14.13 -22.74
C TYR A 390 -11.65 14.47 -23.65
N TYR A 391 -12.80 14.90 -23.10
CA TYR A 391 -13.94 15.37 -23.89
C TYR A 391 -13.61 16.64 -24.66
N ASN A 392 -12.92 17.61 -24.03
CA ASN A 392 -12.52 18.86 -24.69
C ASN A 392 -11.51 18.60 -25.83
N TRP A 393 -10.53 17.74 -25.65
CA TRP A 393 -9.58 17.35 -26.69
C TRP A 393 -10.29 16.66 -27.84
N HIS A 394 -11.16 15.71 -27.53
CA HIS A 394 -11.95 15.00 -28.54
C HIS A 394 -12.86 15.95 -29.35
N GLU A 395 -13.57 16.88 -28.73
CA GLU A 395 -14.36 17.91 -29.43
C GLU A 395 -13.49 18.82 -30.32
N ALA A 396 -12.26 19.08 -29.94
CA ALA A 396 -11.31 19.84 -30.75
C ALA A 396 -10.71 19.01 -31.91
N GLY A 397 -10.91 17.69 -31.93
CA GLY A 397 -10.27 16.75 -32.86
C GLY A 397 -8.84 16.41 -32.49
N ASP A 398 -8.46 16.66 -31.23
CA ASP A 398 -7.16 16.32 -30.67
C ASP A 398 -7.22 14.96 -29.95
N PHE A 399 -6.20 14.15 -30.13
CA PHE A 399 -6.02 12.89 -29.41
C PHE A 399 -4.70 12.99 -28.65
N PRO A 400 -4.74 12.99 -27.32
CA PRO A 400 -3.51 13.04 -26.53
C PRO A 400 -2.62 11.83 -26.84
N GLU A 401 -1.31 12.01 -26.74
CA GLU A 401 -0.33 10.94 -26.97
C GLU A 401 -0.22 10.05 -25.72
N ASP A 402 -1.36 9.59 -25.21
CA ASP A 402 -1.50 8.65 -24.10
C ASP A 402 -2.36 7.45 -24.51
N THR A 403 -2.57 6.50 -23.60
CA THR A 403 -3.31 5.28 -23.90
C THR A 403 -4.79 5.56 -24.23
N LEU A 404 -5.44 6.50 -23.52
CA LEU A 404 -6.84 6.81 -23.77
C LEU A 404 -7.04 7.46 -25.13
N GLY A 405 -6.21 8.43 -25.47
CA GLY A 405 -6.24 9.10 -26.78
C GLY A 405 -5.96 8.14 -27.92
N LEU A 406 -4.98 7.25 -27.75
CA LEU A 406 -4.66 6.22 -28.75
C LEU A 406 -5.82 5.25 -28.97
N ILE A 407 -6.46 4.76 -27.91
CA ILE A 407 -7.59 3.83 -28.02
C ILE A 407 -8.82 4.51 -28.62
N THR A 408 -9.13 5.75 -28.22
CA THR A 408 -10.23 6.53 -28.80
C THR A 408 -10.00 6.77 -30.31
N TYR A 409 -8.78 7.20 -30.69
CA TYR A 409 -8.40 7.34 -32.08
C TYR A 409 -8.54 6.02 -32.87
N ALA A 410 -8.00 4.92 -32.32
CA ALA A 410 -8.09 3.60 -32.93
C ALA A 410 -9.55 3.17 -33.10
N HIS A 411 -10.40 3.42 -32.10
CA HIS A 411 -11.83 3.14 -32.17
C HIS A 411 -12.50 3.87 -33.35
N GLU A 412 -12.26 5.17 -33.51
CA GLU A 412 -12.79 5.95 -34.62
C GLU A 412 -12.32 5.41 -35.99
N GLN A 413 -11.01 5.08 -36.11
CA GLN A 413 -10.48 4.56 -37.37
C GLN A 413 -11.06 3.18 -37.71
N ILE A 414 -11.22 2.31 -36.73
CA ILE A 414 -11.74 0.95 -36.91
C ILE A 414 -13.24 0.97 -37.24
N THR A 415 -14.00 1.87 -36.63
CA THR A 415 -15.46 1.92 -36.76
C THR A 415 -15.98 2.85 -37.87
N ARG A 416 -15.09 3.56 -38.59
CA ARG A 416 -15.49 4.42 -39.73
C ARG A 416 -16.27 3.64 -40.80
N GLU A 417 -17.18 4.25 -41.52
CA GLU A 417 -18.14 3.64 -42.46
C GLU A 417 -17.47 2.75 -43.52
N ASP A 418 -16.29 3.11 -44.00
CA ASP A 418 -15.55 2.41 -45.05
C ASP A 418 -14.34 1.62 -44.51
N SER A 419 -14.33 1.32 -43.23
CA SER A 419 -13.24 0.59 -42.60
C SER A 419 -13.08 -0.82 -43.16
N PRO A 420 -11.88 -1.21 -43.62
CA PRO A 420 -11.61 -2.58 -44.02
C PRO A 420 -11.28 -3.51 -42.85
N ILE A 421 -11.25 -2.98 -41.62
CA ILE A 421 -10.71 -3.72 -40.47
C ILE A 421 -11.67 -4.80 -39.97
N GLU A 422 -11.15 -6.02 -39.94
CA GLU A 422 -11.81 -7.21 -39.42
C GLU A 422 -11.08 -7.81 -38.20
N ASN A 423 -9.81 -7.43 -38.02
CA ASN A 423 -8.96 -7.94 -36.96
C ASN A 423 -8.25 -6.78 -36.23
N VAL A 424 -8.05 -6.95 -34.93
CA VAL A 424 -7.25 -6.04 -34.10
C VAL A 424 -6.17 -6.84 -33.39
N VAL A 425 -4.94 -6.34 -33.47
CA VAL A 425 -3.79 -6.83 -32.71
C VAL A 425 -3.40 -5.77 -31.72
N LEU A 426 -3.43 -6.10 -30.43
CA LEU A 426 -2.90 -5.28 -29.35
C LEU A 426 -1.51 -5.80 -29.03
N ASP A 427 -0.48 -5.00 -29.31
CA ASP A 427 0.92 -5.34 -29.01
C ASP A 427 1.35 -4.69 -27.70
N LEU A 428 1.43 -5.50 -26.65
CA LEU A 428 1.94 -5.15 -25.33
C LEU A 428 3.30 -5.81 -25.03
N SER A 429 4.02 -6.29 -26.05
CA SER A 429 5.25 -7.08 -25.89
C SER A 429 6.37 -6.33 -25.16
N CYS A 430 6.36 -5.02 -25.18
CA CYS A 430 7.29 -4.16 -24.46
C CYS A 430 6.60 -3.27 -23.42
N ASN A 431 5.36 -3.57 -23.06
CA ASN A 431 4.62 -2.79 -22.06
C ASN A 431 5.14 -3.10 -20.66
N THR A 432 5.43 -2.05 -19.89
CA THR A 432 5.99 -2.14 -18.55
C THR A 432 4.96 -1.89 -17.43
N GLY A 433 3.69 -1.70 -17.79
CA GLY A 433 2.63 -1.36 -16.85
C GLY A 433 2.21 0.11 -16.97
N GLY A 434 1.71 0.69 -15.89
CA GLY A 434 1.25 2.07 -15.82
C GLY A 434 -0.02 2.22 -14.98
N THR A 435 -0.90 3.16 -15.32
CA THR A 435 -2.07 3.50 -14.52
C THR A 435 -3.22 2.49 -14.69
N ALA A 436 -3.94 2.26 -13.61
CA ALA A 436 -5.12 1.38 -13.61
C ALA A 436 -6.22 1.93 -14.52
N ASP A 437 -6.40 3.25 -14.59
CA ASP A 437 -7.38 3.92 -15.44
C ASP A 437 -7.23 3.53 -16.91
N ALA A 438 -6.01 3.62 -17.42
CA ALA A 438 -5.71 3.26 -18.81
C ALA A 438 -5.97 1.77 -19.07
N ALA A 439 -5.59 0.89 -18.14
CA ALA A 439 -5.84 -0.54 -18.26
C ALA A 439 -7.35 -0.84 -18.25
N VAL A 440 -8.12 -0.19 -17.37
CA VAL A 440 -9.59 -0.31 -17.33
C VAL A 440 -10.21 0.17 -18.64
N PHE A 441 -9.75 1.30 -19.19
CA PHE A 441 -10.24 1.84 -20.45
C PHE A 441 -10.05 0.85 -21.61
N VAL A 442 -8.84 0.30 -21.75
CA VAL A 442 -8.52 -0.72 -22.75
C VAL A 442 -9.37 -1.98 -22.58
N LEU A 443 -9.54 -2.47 -21.35
CA LEU A 443 -10.37 -3.63 -21.08
C LEU A 443 -11.84 -3.37 -21.41
N CYS A 444 -12.39 -2.21 -21.05
CA CYS A 444 -13.76 -1.81 -21.42
C CYS A 444 -13.94 -1.75 -22.93
N TRP A 445 -12.95 -1.23 -23.65
CA TRP A 445 -12.99 -1.20 -25.10
C TRP A 445 -13.11 -2.60 -25.73
N PHE A 446 -12.33 -3.58 -25.23
CA PHE A 446 -12.36 -4.95 -25.74
C PHE A 446 -13.58 -5.73 -25.30
N LEU A 447 -13.98 -5.61 -24.03
CA LEU A 447 -14.91 -6.52 -23.38
C LEU A 447 -16.29 -5.87 -23.12
N GLY A 448 -16.36 -4.56 -23.17
CA GLY A 448 -17.54 -3.78 -22.80
C GLY A 448 -17.57 -3.42 -21.31
N ASP A 449 -17.34 -4.41 -20.45
CA ASP A 449 -17.15 -4.23 -19.01
C ASP A 449 -15.74 -4.69 -18.62
N ALA A 450 -15.08 -4.00 -17.68
CA ALA A 450 -13.84 -4.41 -17.07
C ALA A 450 -14.07 -4.83 -15.62
N GLN A 451 -13.61 -6.01 -15.24
CA GLN A 451 -13.67 -6.47 -13.86
C GLN A 451 -12.27 -6.48 -13.24
N ILE A 452 -12.15 -5.85 -12.06
CA ILE A 452 -10.95 -5.89 -11.23
C ILE A 452 -11.30 -6.57 -9.92
N SER A 453 -10.44 -7.47 -9.46
CA SER A 453 -10.54 -8.11 -8.16
C SER A 453 -9.21 -7.99 -7.44
N LEU A 454 -9.22 -7.48 -6.22
CA LEU A 454 -8.06 -7.33 -5.35
C LEU A 454 -8.30 -8.08 -4.04
N LYS A 455 -7.27 -8.79 -3.59
CA LYS A 455 -7.27 -9.49 -2.30
C LYS A 455 -6.26 -8.81 -1.37
N ASP A 456 -6.73 -8.38 -0.21
CA ASP A 456 -5.86 -7.97 0.86
C ASP A 456 -5.19 -9.19 1.49
N MET A 457 -3.86 -9.19 1.56
CA MET A 457 -3.11 -10.34 2.05
C MET A 457 -3.03 -10.38 3.59
N ALA A 458 -3.24 -9.25 4.26
CA ALA A 458 -3.25 -9.19 5.73
C ALA A 458 -4.54 -9.76 6.33
N SER A 459 -5.70 -9.41 5.75
CA SER A 459 -7.02 -9.81 6.26
C SER A 459 -7.71 -10.90 5.44
N GLY A 460 -7.26 -11.14 4.19
CA GLY A 460 -7.95 -12.01 3.24
C GLY A 460 -9.23 -11.41 2.65
N ALA A 461 -9.51 -10.13 2.90
CA ALA A 461 -10.63 -9.42 2.26
C ALA A 461 -10.46 -9.45 0.73
N LEU A 462 -11.58 -9.57 0.03
CA LEU A 462 -11.63 -9.59 -1.44
C LEU A 462 -12.61 -8.53 -1.90
N SER A 463 -12.11 -7.55 -2.63
CA SER A 463 -12.93 -6.54 -3.29
C SER A 463 -12.96 -6.76 -4.78
N THR A 464 -14.16 -6.72 -5.37
CA THR A 464 -14.38 -6.87 -6.81
C THR A 464 -15.25 -5.73 -7.30
N ALA A 465 -14.80 -5.04 -8.34
CA ALA A 465 -15.58 -4.02 -9.02
C ALA A 465 -15.68 -4.26 -10.51
N VAL A 466 -16.82 -3.90 -11.09
CA VAL A 466 -17.05 -3.91 -12.53
C VAL A 466 -17.16 -2.46 -13.00
N TYR A 467 -16.36 -2.13 -14.00
CA TYR A 467 -16.30 -0.79 -14.58
C TYR A 467 -16.80 -0.78 -16.02
N ARG A 468 -17.35 0.35 -16.44
CA ARG A 468 -17.65 0.68 -17.83
C ARG A 468 -16.98 2.01 -18.16
N ALA A 469 -16.59 2.20 -19.41
CA ALA A 469 -15.97 3.43 -19.87
C ALA A 469 -16.68 3.99 -21.11
N ASP A 470 -16.66 5.31 -21.27
CA ASP A 470 -17.12 6.00 -22.47
C ASP A 470 -15.97 6.06 -23.49
N ILE A 471 -15.91 5.05 -24.34
CA ILE A 471 -14.77 4.86 -25.26
C ILE A 471 -14.79 5.85 -26.42
N ASN A 472 -15.95 6.23 -26.93
CA ASN A 472 -16.12 7.15 -28.05
C ASN A 472 -16.33 8.59 -27.58
N LEU A 473 -16.25 8.86 -26.28
CA LEU A 473 -16.36 10.17 -25.66
C LEU A 473 -17.64 10.94 -26.07
N ASP A 474 -18.77 10.21 -26.25
CA ASP A 474 -20.05 10.80 -26.60
C ASP A 474 -20.94 11.15 -25.38
N GLY A 475 -20.43 10.93 -24.18
CA GLY A 475 -21.12 11.13 -22.92
C GLY A 475 -22.03 9.96 -22.50
N ASN A 476 -21.99 8.84 -23.21
CA ASN A 476 -22.77 7.65 -22.92
C ASN A 476 -21.91 6.45 -22.55
N LEU A 477 -22.05 5.97 -21.34
CA LEU A 477 -21.36 4.76 -20.86
C LEU A 477 -21.91 3.45 -21.43
N ILE A 478 -22.89 3.50 -22.32
CA ILE A 478 -23.43 2.34 -23.04
C ILE A 478 -22.64 2.20 -24.33
N THR A 479 -21.51 1.57 -24.25
CA THR A 479 -20.58 1.47 -25.35
C THR A 479 -21.04 0.48 -26.40
N GLU A 480 -20.98 0.89 -27.65
CA GLU A 480 -20.80 -0.05 -28.77
C GLU A 480 -19.39 -0.60 -28.66
N THR A 481 -19.23 -1.71 -27.96
CA THR A 481 -17.93 -2.37 -27.84
C THR A 481 -17.44 -2.82 -29.20
N ALA A 482 -16.12 -2.83 -29.41
CA ALA A 482 -15.53 -3.48 -30.58
C ALA A 482 -16.01 -4.95 -30.71
N SER A 483 -16.37 -5.62 -29.60
CA SER A 483 -16.94 -6.97 -29.60
C SER A 483 -18.34 -7.06 -30.19
N ARG A 484 -19.16 -6.02 -30.17
CA ARG A 484 -20.50 -6.02 -30.80
C ARG A 484 -20.42 -5.93 -32.32
N THR A 485 -19.34 -5.47 -32.88
CA THR A 485 -19.10 -5.47 -34.32
C THR A 485 -18.61 -6.82 -34.87
N GLY A 486 -18.41 -7.83 -33.99
CA GLY A 486 -17.99 -9.16 -34.42
C GLY A 486 -16.52 -9.26 -34.82
N ILE A 487 -15.68 -8.32 -34.40
CA ILE A 487 -14.28 -8.15 -34.85
C ILE A 487 -13.27 -8.99 -34.04
N PHE A 488 -13.69 -9.72 -33.00
CA PHE A 488 -12.71 -10.45 -32.18
C PHE A 488 -12.78 -11.97 -32.31
N THR A 489 -11.66 -12.54 -32.75
CA THR A 489 -11.23 -13.90 -32.39
C THR A 489 -9.96 -13.74 -31.56
N VAL A 490 -10.02 -14.09 -30.26
CA VAL A 490 -8.86 -14.16 -29.37
C VAL A 490 -8.02 -15.36 -29.79
#